data_081d765dc859edcb73d80e7655d43417
#
_entry.id   081d765dc859edcb73d80e7655d43417
#
_cell.length_a   1.000
_cell.length_b   1.000
_cell.length_c   1.000
_cell.angle_alpha   90.00
_cell.angle_beta   90.00
_cell.angle_gamma   90.00
#
_symmetry.space_group_name_H-M   'P 1'
#
loop_
_entity.id
_entity.type
_entity.pdbx_description
1 polymer ?
#
loop_
_entity_poly.entity_id
_entity_poly.type
_entity_poly.pdbx_seq_one_letter_code
_entity_poly.pdbx_strand_id
1 'polypeptide(L)'
;GIVTVKDLLLAERDVLIKDIMDTNVITVNTLEDKEEVTRIFDKYDIMALPVVDKENRLVGIITVDDAIDVLQDETTEDFELMAAMTPTEDTYFKTSVFSHAKNRIIWLLILMLSATITGAILTHYEEAFAAVPLLVSFIPMIMGTGGNCGSQSSTLIIRGMAMDEIVLKDFVKAIWKEIRVALLVGIILAIFNGIRVVIQYQDIKLAIVLGLTLIGTVALAKTLGCALPMLAKK
;
A
#
# COMPACT_ATOMS: atom_id res chain seq x y z
N GLY A 1 -8.84 37.69 8.10
CA GLY A 1 -8.68 37.16 9.45
C GLY A 1 -9.85 36.29 9.87
N ILE A 2 -9.66 35.44 10.88
CA ILE A 2 -10.69 34.60 11.50
C ILE A 2 -10.96 35.11 12.90
N VAL A 3 -12.24 35.08 13.31
CA VAL A 3 -12.67 35.36 14.68
C VAL A 3 -13.52 34.18 15.14
N THR A 4 -13.21 33.62 16.30
CA THR A 4 -14.03 32.56 16.88
C THR A 4 -15.21 33.12 17.65
N VAL A 5 -16.29 32.33 17.80
CA VAL A 5 -17.43 32.73 18.64
C VAL A 5 -16.97 33.00 20.08
N LYS A 6 -16.00 32.26 20.58
CA LYS A 6 -15.39 32.48 21.90
C LYS A 6 -14.77 33.87 22.03
N ASP A 7 -13.99 34.29 21.01
CA ASP A 7 -13.33 35.59 21.01
C ASP A 7 -14.36 36.72 20.99
N LEU A 8 -15.44 36.55 20.20
CA LEU A 8 -16.55 37.51 20.17
C LEU A 8 -17.30 37.61 21.51
N LEU A 9 -17.49 36.50 22.23
CA LEU A 9 -18.18 36.47 23.52
C LEU A 9 -17.34 37.06 24.66
N LEU A 10 -16.02 36.98 24.54
CA LEU A 10 -15.08 37.52 25.55
C LEU A 10 -14.64 38.93 25.28
N ALA A 11 -14.87 39.44 24.07
CA ALA A 11 -14.51 40.82 23.71
C ALA A 11 -15.40 41.85 24.37
N GLU A 12 -14.83 43.01 24.70
CA GLU A 12 -15.59 44.17 25.13
C GLU A 12 -16.45 44.73 23.98
N ARG A 13 -17.59 45.39 24.32
CA ARG A 13 -18.59 45.79 23.32
C ARG A 13 -18.10 46.76 22.24
N ASP A 14 -17.07 47.53 22.53
CA ASP A 14 -16.57 48.60 21.64
C ASP A 14 -15.26 48.25 20.93
N VAL A 15 -14.80 46.97 21.05
CA VAL A 15 -13.58 46.47 20.37
C VAL A 15 -13.89 46.18 18.90
N LEU A 16 -13.01 46.62 18.00
CA LEU A 16 -13.14 46.35 16.58
C LEU A 16 -12.74 44.90 16.27
N ILE A 17 -13.47 44.27 15.37
CA ILE A 17 -13.17 42.87 14.93
C ILE A 17 -11.73 42.69 14.47
N LYS A 18 -11.15 43.71 13.81
CA LYS A 18 -9.75 43.70 13.35
C LYS A 18 -8.73 43.55 14.48
N ASP A 19 -9.11 43.96 15.71
CA ASP A 19 -8.20 43.97 16.87
C ASP A 19 -8.25 42.62 17.63
N ILE A 20 -9.30 41.80 17.37
CA ILE A 20 -9.49 40.47 17.98
C ILE A 20 -9.35 39.31 16.98
N MET A 21 -9.26 39.60 15.69
CA MET A 21 -9.12 38.54 14.67
C MET A 21 -7.71 37.98 14.62
N ASP A 22 -7.59 36.69 14.41
CA ASP A 22 -6.34 36.08 14.01
C ASP A 22 -6.08 36.37 12.52
N THR A 23 -4.93 36.93 12.23
CA THR A 23 -4.49 37.27 10.87
C THR A 23 -3.63 36.22 10.24
N ASN A 24 -3.11 35.27 11.03
CA ASN A 24 -2.31 34.16 10.54
C ASN A 24 -3.20 32.95 10.16
N VAL A 25 -4.02 33.12 9.14
CA VAL A 25 -5.02 32.16 8.73
C VAL A 25 -4.43 31.15 7.74
N ILE A 26 -4.55 29.88 8.05
CA ILE A 26 -4.25 28.81 7.09
C ILE A 26 -5.42 28.75 6.10
N THR A 27 -5.13 28.80 4.81
CA THR A 27 -6.12 28.73 3.73
C THR A 27 -5.66 27.74 2.68
N VAL A 28 -6.60 27.18 1.92
CA VAL A 28 -6.33 26.35 0.75
C VAL A 28 -6.93 26.96 -0.50
N ASN A 29 -6.34 26.65 -1.65
CA ASN A 29 -6.85 27.10 -2.93
C ASN A 29 -7.92 26.13 -3.46
N THR A 30 -8.88 26.65 -4.26
CA THR A 30 -9.92 25.84 -4.92
C THR A 30 -9.39 24.76 -5.87
N LEU A 31 -8.12 24.81 -6.25
CA LEU A 31 -7.46 23.85 -7.14
C LEU A 31 -6.54 22.86 -6.40
N GLU A 32 -6.50 22.95 -5.08
CA GLU A 32 -5.68 22.07 -4.26
C GLU A 32 -6.26 20.67 -4.22
N ASP A 33 -5.39 19.68 -4.18
CA ASP A 33 -5.80 18.28 -4.11
C ASP A 33 -6.53 17.99 -2.81
N LYS A 34 -7.64 17.23 -2.88
CA LYS A 34 -8.48 16.93 -1.70
C LYS A 34 -7.74 16.15 -0.62
N GLU A 35 -6.80 15.26 -1.01
CA GLU A 35 -5.96 14.52 -0.07
C GLU A 35 -5.00 15.44 0.69
N GLU A 36 -4.35 16.39 0.00
CA GLU A 36 -3.49 17.39 0.62
C GLU A 36 -4.28 18.29 1.58
N VAL A 37 -5.53 18.63 1.22
CA VAL A 37 -6.43 19.39 2.09
C VAL A 37 -6.72 18.63 3.39
N THR A 38 -7.00 17.33 3.32
CA THR A 38 -7.26 16.53 4.55
C THR A 38 -6.03 16.45 5.45
N ARG A 39 -4.82 16.38 4.89
CA ARG A 39 -3.56 16.41 5.65
C ARG A 39 -3.36 17.72 6.44
N ILE A 40 -3.88 18.84 5.94
CA ILE A 40 -3.83 20.12 6.65
C ILE A 40 -4.67 20.06 7.91
N PHE A 41 -5.86 19.43 7.88
CA PHE A 41 -6.69 19.22 9.06
C PHE A 41 -5.95 18.44 10.16
N ASP A 42 -5.33 17.33 9.81
CA ASP A 42 -4.56 16.49 10.73
C ASP A 42 -3.32 17.22 11.27
N LYS A 43 -2.62 17.96 10.41
CA LYS A 43 -1.37 18.64 10.79
C LYS A 43 -1.58 19.82 11.75
N TYR A 44 -2.70 20.52 11.64
CA TYR A 44 -2.94 21.77 12.35
C TYR A 44 -4.11 21.68 13.34
N ASP A 45 -4.72 20.51 13.51
CA ASP A 45 -5.84 20.27 14.44
C ASP A 45 -6.99 21.27 14.28
N ILE A 46 -7.31 21.66 13.05
CA ILE A 46 -8.33 22.67 12.76
C ILE A 46 -9.70 22.04 12.52
N MET A 47 -10.76 22.79 12.87
CA MET A 47 -12.14 22.33 12.70
C MET A 47 -12.78 22.81 11.40
N ALA A 48 -12.28 23.89 10.82
CA ALA A 48 -12.74 24.44 9.57
C ALA A 48 -11.59 25.16 8.85
N LEU A 49 -11.51 24.98 7.54
CA LEU A 49 -10.46 25.48 6.67
C LEU A 49 -11.05 26.41 5.61
N PRO A 50 -10.68 27.70 5.59
CA PRO A 50 -11.13 28.61 4.56
C PRO A 50 -10.55 28.26 3.20
N VAL A 51 -11.40 28.28 2.17
CA VAL A 51 -11.04 28.08 0.77
C VAL A 51 -11.00 29.41 0.05
N VAL A 52 -9.93 29.68 -0.67
CA VAL A 52 -9.73 30.92 -1.42
C VAL A 52 -9.54 30.67 -2.91
N ASP A 53 -9.91 31.64 -3.74
CA ASP A 53 -9.61 31.64 -5.16
C ASP A 53 -8.17 32.14 -5.46
N LYS A 54 -7.85 32.24 -6.75
CA LYS A 54 -6.54 32.72 -7.21
C LYS A 54 -6.25 34.18 -6.81
N GLU A 55 -7.28 34.96 -6.58
CA GLU A 55 -7.21 36.35 -6.13
C GLU A 55 -7.25 36.48 -4.60
N ASN A 56 -7.11 35.36 -3.88
CA ASN A 56 -7.10 35.27 -2.43
C ASN A 56 -8.41 35.74 -1.76
N ARG A 57 -9.55 35.59 -2.47
CA ARG A 57 -10.89 35.91 -1.94
C ARG A 57 -11.52 34.65 -1.38
N LEU A 58 -12.18 34.76 -0.25
CA LEU A 58 -12.90 33.67 0.40
C LEU A 58 -14.04 33.17 -0.52
N VAL A 59 -14.01 31.90 -0.91
CA VAL A 59 -15.02 31.23 -1.71
C VAL A 59 -15.94 30.36 -0.85
N GLY A 60 -15.39 29.75 0.19
CA GLY A 60 -16.12 28.86 1.07
C GLY A 60 -15.27 28.39 2.24
N ILE A 61 -15.80 27.41 2.95
CA ILE A 61 -15.09 26.70 4.02
C ILE A 61 -15.23 25.19 3.79
N ILE A 62 -14.25 24.42 4.21
CA ILE A 62 -14.31 22.98 4.38
C ILE A 62 -14.31 22.72 5.87
N THR A 63 -15.15 21.82 6.34
CA THR A 63 -15.23 21.42 7.75
C THR A 63 -14.56 20.08 7.97
N VAL A 64 -14.24 19.78 9.24
CA VAL A 64 -13.53 18.54 9.58
C VAL A 64 -14.33 17.28 9.25
N ASP A 65 -15.65 17.34 9.27
CA ASP A 65 -16.52 16.23 8.85
C ASP A 65 -16.39 15.94 7.37
N ASP A 66 -16.36 16.96 6.49
CA ASP A 66 -16.08 16.80 5.06
C ASP A 66 -14.68 16.20 4.82
N ALA A 67 -13.69 16.66 5.60
CA ALA A 67 -12.34 16.12 5.52
C ALA A 67 -12.25 14.65 5.93
N ILE A 68 -13.03 14.23 6.94
CA ILE A 68 -13.12 12.82 7.36
C ILE A 68 -13.75 11.96 6.26
N ASP A 69 -14.80 12.42 5.59
CA ASP A 69 -15.43 11.71 4.49
C ASP A 69 -14.44 11.49 3.33
N VAL A 70 -13.71 12.53 2.94
CA VAL A 70 -12.64 12.41 1.92
C VAL A 70 -11.56 11.42 2.36
N LEU A 71 -11.14 11.44 3.63
CA LEU A 71 -10.13 10.50 4.14
C LEU A 71 -10.60 9.04 4.07
N GLN A 72 -11.90 8.79 4.30
CA GLN A 72 -12.49 7.44 4.17
C GLN A 72 -12.51 6.98 2.71
N ASP A 73 -12.87 7.88 1.78
CA ASP A 73 -12.89 7.59 0.35
C ASP A 73 -11.46 7.28 -0.17
N GLU A 74 -10.47 8.10 0.16
CA GLU A 74 -9.06 7.88 -0.20
C GLU A 74 -8.53 6.56 0.40
N THR A 75 -8.87 6.27 1.66
CA THR A 75 -8.49 5.01 2.29
C THR A 75 -9.09 3.81 1.55
N THR A 76 -10.34 3.91 1.10
CA THR A 76 -11.02 2.86 0.32
C THR A 76 -10.35 2.68 -1.04
N GLU A 77 -10.04 3.79 -1.73
CA GLU A 77 -9.30 3.77 -2.99
C GLU A 77 -7.94 3.09 -2.84
N ASP A 78 -7.19 3.43 -1.80
CA ASP A 78 -5.90 2.80 -1.48
C ASP A 78 -6.02 1.28 -1.30
N PHE A 79 -7.05 0.80 -0.58
CA PHE A 79 -7.30 -0.64 -0.44
C PHE A 79 -7.61 -1.32 -1.77
N GLU A 80 -8.40 -0.69 -2.64
CA GLU A 80 -8.72 -1.23 -3.96
C GLU A 80 -7.47 -1.27 -4.86
N LEU A 81 -6.65 -0.23 -4.84
CA LEU A 81 -5.38 -0.18 -5.56
C LEU A 81 -4.36 -1.21 -5.04
N MET A 82 -4.26 -1.41 -3.72
CA MET A 82 -3.42 -2.47 -3.14
C MET A 82 -3.86 -3.87 -3.56
N ALA A 83 -5.16 -4.07 -3.80
CA ALA A 83 -5.70 -5.31 -4.34
C ALA A 83 -5.61 -5.39 -5.88
N ALA A 84 -4.95 -4.41 -6.52
CA ALA A 84 -4.85 -4.26 -7.98
C ALA A 84 -6.21 -4.25 -8.69
N MET A 85 -7.20 -3.64 -8.05
CA MET A 85 -8.52 -3.35 -8.62
C MET A 85 -8.57 -1.91 -9.13
N THR A 86 -9.44 -1.65 -10.09
CA THR A 86 -9.78 -0.28 -10.48
C THR A 86 -10.73 0.30 -9.43
N PRO A 87 -10.44 1.47 -8.84
CA PRO A 87 -11.30 2.09 -7.84
C PRO A 87 -12.72 2.36 -8.32
N THR A 88 -13.67 2.38 -7.40
CA THR A 88 -15.07 2.71 -7.63
C THR A 88 -15.62 3.60 -6.52
N GLU A 89 -16.37 4.64 -6.90
CA GLU A 89 -17.01 5.56 -5.94
C GLU A 89 -18.30 4.97 -5.33
N ASP A 90 -18.86 3.93 -5.96
CA ASP A 90 -20.10 3.31 -5.52
C ASP A 90 -19.88 2.32 -4.38
N THR A 91 -20.84 2.25 -3.45
CA THR A 91 -20.84 1.21 -2.42
C THR A 91 -21.00 -0.19 -3.02
N TYR A 92 -20.47 -1.21 -2.36
CA TYR A 92 -20.43 -2.60 -2.83
C TYR A 92 -21.76 -3.11 -3.40
N PHE A 93 -22.89 -2.84 -2.73
CA PHE A 93 -24.21 -3.31 -3.16
C PHE A 93 -24.84 -2.45 -4.27
N LYS A 94 -24.41 -1.21 -4.47
CA LYS A 94 -24.87 -0.35 -5.56
C LYS A 94 -24.12 -0.66 -6.86
N THR A 95 -22.88 -1.07 -6.77
CA THR A 95 -22.06 -1.44 -7.92
C THR A 95 -22.60 -2.70 -8.57
N SER A 96 -22.81 -2.67 -9.88
CA SER A 96 -23.29 -3.82 -10.62
C SER A 96 -22.26 -4.95 -10.67
N VAL A 97 -22.72 -6.22 -10.76
CA VAL A 97 -21.85 -7.39 -10.91
C VAL A 97 -20.90 -7.25 -12.09
N PHE A 98 -21.39 -6.69 -13.19
CA PHE A 98 -20.58 -6.47 -14.40
C PHE A 98 -19.47 -5.44 -14.18
N SER A 99 -19.75 -4.35 -13.45
CA SER A 99 -18.76 -3.34 -13.09
C SER A 99 -17.70 -3.93 -12.17
N HIS A 100 -18.12 -4.67 -11.13
CA HIS A 100 -17.18 -5.39 -10.26
C HIS A 100 -16.27 -6.36 -11.04
N ALA A 101 -16.82 -7.10 -12.00
CA ALA A 101 -16.02 -8.00 -12.83
C ALA A 101 -15.03 -7.22 -13.70
N LYS A 102 -15.47 -6.14 -14.35
CA LYS A 102 -14.63 -5.28 -15.19
C LYS A 102 -13.44 -4.69 -14.41
N ASN A 103 -13.67 -4.21 -13.19
CA ASN A 103 -12.64 -3.57 -12.38
C ASN A 103 -11.54 -4.55 -11.90
N ARG A 104 -11.80 -5.86 -11.95
CA ARG A 104 -10.88 -6.92 -11.49
C ARG A 104 -10.26 -7.72 -12.62
N ILE A 105 -10.94 -7.86 -13.77
CA ILE A 105 -10.58 -8.82 -14.82
C ILE A 105 -9.24 -8.52 -15.45
N ILE A 106 -8.88 -7.26 -15.64
CA ILE A 106 -7.65 -6.84 -16.33
C ILE A 106 -6.43 -7.39 -15.59
N TRP A 107 -6.38 -7.21 -14.28
CA TRP A 107 -5.30 -7.70 -13.45
C TRP A 107 -5.24 -9.23 -13.42
N LEU A 108 -6.39 -9.89 -13.32
CA LEU A 108 -6.49 -11.35 -13.35
C LEU A 108 -6.00 -11.95 -14.68
N LEU A 109 -6.26 -11.29 -15.81
CA LEU A 109 -5.73 -11.69 -17.12
C LEU A 109 -4.20 -11.55 -17.18
N ILE A 110 -3.63 -10.50 -16.61
CA ILE A 110 -2.17 -10.33 -16.52
C ILE A 110 -1.56 -11.45 -15.66
N LEU A 111 -2.17 -11.78 -14.53
CA LEU A 111 -1.73 -12.90 -13.68
C LEU A 111 -1.85 -14.25 -14.38
N MET A 112 -2.90 -14.47 -15.15
CA MET A 112 -3.07 -15.70 -15.95
C MET A 112 -1.99 -15.82 -17.04
N LEU A 113 -1.65 -14.71 -17.71
CA LEU A 113 -0.55 -14.69 -18.68
C LEU A 113 0.78 -15.00 -18.00
N SER A 114 1.06 -14.42 -16.84
CA SER A 114 2.24 -14.73 -16.03
C SER A 114 2.29 -16.19 -15.62
N ALA A 115 1.16 -16.78 -15.21
CA ALA A 115 1.06 -18.20 -14.88
C ALA A 115 1.36 -19.11 -16.10
N THR A 116 0.97 -18.70 -17.30
CA THR A 116 1.29 -19.41 -18.54
C THR A 116 2.80 -19.44 -18.80
N ILE A 117 3.50 -18.34 -18.57
CA ILE A 117 4.97 -18.26 -18.66
C ILE A 117 5.60 -19.21 -17.63
N THR A 118 5.10 -19.21 -16.40
CA THR A 118 5.57 -20.14 -15.36
C THR A 118 5.38 -21.59 -15.78
N GLY A 119 4.23 -21.94 -16.37
CA GLY A 119 3.97 -23.28 -16.92
C GLY A 119 4.97 -23.69 -17.99
N ALA A 120 5.30 -22.79 -18.92
CA ALA A 120 6.30 -23.03 -19.97
C ALA A 120 7.71 -23.29 -19.38
N ILE A 121 8.09 -22.55 -18.33
CA ILE A 121 9.36 -22.78 -17.62
C ILE A 121 9.37 -24.15 -16.97
N LEU A 122 8.28 -24.56 -16.28
CA LEU A 122 8.18 -25.87 -15.65
C LEU A 122 8.29 -26.99 -16.67
N THR A 123 7.63 -26.85 -17.83
CA THR A 123 7.74 -27.82 -18.93
C THR A 123 9.17 -27.94 -19.47
N HIS A 124 9.88 -26.79 -19.57
CA HIS A 124 11.28 -26.81 -20.02
C HIS A 124 12.21 -27.62 -19.09
N TYR A 125 11.91 -27.67 -17.80
CA TYR A 125 12.67 -28.41 -16.79
C TYR A 125 12.04 -29.75 -16.42
N GLU A 126 11.13 -30.32 -17.24
CA GLU A 126 10.40 -31.57 -16.97
C GLU A 126 11.34 -32.76 -16.70
N GLU A 127 12.43 -32.88 -17.47
CA GLU A 127 13.41 -33.95 -17.27
C GLU A 127 14.11 -33.86 -15.90
N ALA A 128 14.41 -32.66 -15.43
CA ALA A 128 15.00 -32.44 -14.11
C ALA A 128 14.01 -32.81 -12.99
N PHE A 129 12.74 -32.49 -13.16
CA PHE A 129 11.69 -32.88 -12.22
C PHE A 129 11.41 -34.38 -12.26
N ALA A 130 11.51 -35.04 -13.42
CA ALA A 130 11.37 -36.50 -13.54
C ALA A 130 12.46 -37.24 -12.76
N ALA A 131 13.65 -36.69 -12.61
CA ALA A 131 14.72 -37.25 -11.78
C ALA A 131 14.39 -37.25 -10.28
N VAL A 132 13.62 -36.23 -9.80
CA VAL A 132 13.20 -36.13 -8.40
C VAL A 132 11.74 -35.66 -8.35
N PRO A 133 10.76 -36.57 -8.64
CA PRO A 133 9.34 -36.17 -8.75
C PRO A 133 8.75 -35.51 -7.51
N LEU A 134 9.34 -35.79 -6.35
CA LEU A 134 8.91 -35.24 -5.09
C LEU A 134 9.05 -33.69 -5.04
N LEU A 135 9.98 -33.10 -5.80
CA LEU A 135 10.15 -31.63 -5.86
C LEU A 135 8.90 -30.94 -6.40
N VAL A 136 8.18 -31.55 -7.32
CA VAL A 136 6.95 -30.97 -7.90
C VAL A 136 5.90 -30.70 -6.83
N SER A 137 5.78 -31.58 -5.82
CA SER A 137 4.80 -31.43 -4.74
C SER A 137 5.08 -30.22 -3.82
N PHE A 138 6.30 -29.66 -3.85
CA PHE A 138 6.66 -28.46 -3.08
C PHE A 138 6.49 -27.15 -3.84
N ILE A 139 6.26 -27.20 -5.16
CA ILE A 139 6.07 -26.00 -5.99
C ILE A 139 4.95 -25.09 -5.45
N PRO A 140 3.74 -25.60 -5.11
CA PRO A 140 2.68 -24.76 -4.57
C PRO A 140 3.07 -24.06 -3.25
N MET A 141 3.80 -24.75 -2.38
CA MET A 141 4.29 -24.18 -1.13
C MET A 141 5.28 -23.04 -1.37
N ILE A 142 6.24 -23.23 -2.27
CA ILE A 142 7.27 -22.23 -2.60
C ILE A 142 6.61 -21.01 -3.26
N MET A 143 5.72 -21.22 -4.23
CA MET A 143 5.00 -20.14 -4.91
C MET A 143 4.10 -19.36 -3.95
N GLY A 144 3.33 -20.06 -3.12
CA GLY A 144 2.47 -19.42 -2.12
C GLY A 144 3.26 -18.62 -1.08
N THR A 145 4.40 -19.15 -0.62
CA THR A 145 5.30 -18.43 0.31
C THR A 145 5.87 -17.18 -0.35
N GLY A 146 6.35 -17.29 -1.60
CA GLY A 146 6.86 -16.14 -2.35
C GLY A 146 5.80 -15.07 -2.55
N GLY A 147 4.60 -15.45 -3.01
CA GLY A 147 3.48 -14.52 -3.20
C GLY A 147 3.10 -13.78 -1.92
N ASN A 148 2.95 -14.50 -0.81
CA ASN A 148 2.63 -13.89 0.49
C ASN A 148 3.74 -12.95 0.98
N CYS A 149 5.00 -13.34 0.86
CA CYS A 149 6.14 -12.51 1.25
C CYS A 149 6.24 -11.24 0.40
N GLY A 150 6.01 -11.34 -0.90
CA GLY A 150 5.99 -10.20 -1.81
C GLY A 150 4.85 -9.24 -1.50
N SER A 151 3.64 -9.77 -1.30
CA SER A 151 2.46 -8.98 -0.95
C SER A 151 2.65 -8.22 0.37
N GLN A 152 3.20 -8.87 1.41
CA GLN A 152 3.49 -8.20 2.68
C GLN A 152 4.44 -7.01 2.51
N SER A 153 5.51 -7.16 1.73
CA SER A 153 6.45 -6.06 1.48
C SER A 153 5.81 -4.95 0.66
N SER A 154 5.05 -5.31 -0.40
CA SER A 154 4.34 -4.35 -1.24
C SER A 154 3.35 -3.51 -0.43
N THR A 155 2.52 -4.15 0.40
CA THR A 155 1.54 -3.45 1.25
C THR A 155 2.21 -2.46 2.21
N LEU A 156 3.31 -2.86 2.88
CA LEU A 156 4.02 -1.97 3.80
C LEU A 156 4.66 -0.78 3.07
N ILE A 157 5.21 -0.99 1.88
CA ILE A 157 5.82 0.08 1.09
C ILE A 157 4.77 1.03 0.54
N ILE A 158 3.65 0.52 0.00
CA ILE A 158 2.55 1.36 -0.51
C ILE A 158 2.02 2.23 0.63
N ARG A 159 1.71 1.63 1.79
CA ARG A 159 1.27 2.39 2.96
C ARG A 159 2.30 3.44 3.41
N GLY A 160 3.57 3.06 3.51
CA GLY A 160 4.62 3.99 3.91
C GLY A 160 4.80 5.15 2.93
N MET A 161 4.53 4.92 1.63
CA MET A 161 4.51 5.98 0.62
C MET A 161 3.26 6.85 0.68
N ALA A 162 2.10 6.28 0.99
CA ALA A 162 0.86 7.02 1.16
C ALA A 162 0.92 7.97 2.36
N MET A 163 1.59 7.55 3.43
CA MET A 163 1.78 8.36 4.64
C MET A 163 3.05 9.25 4.63
N ASP A 164 3.73 9.38 3.49
CA ASP A 164 5.00 10.10 3.34
C ASP A 164 6.14 9.65 4.27
N GLU A 165 6.00 8.47 4.91
CA GLU A 165 7.07 7.86 5.71
C GLU A 165 8.23 7.35 4.84
N ILE A 166 7.94 6.99 3.58
CA ILE A 166 8.88 6.46 2.59
C ILE A 166 8.79 7.31 1.33
N VAL A 167 9.90 7.93 0.96
CA VAL A 167 10.02 8.68 -0.30
C VAL A 167 10.91 7.96 -1.30
N LEU A 168 10.83 8.32 -2.58
CA LEU A 168 11.66 7.69 -3.64
C LEU A 168 13.16 7.75 -3.36
N LYS A 169 13.63 8.76 -2.62
CA LYS A 169 15.04 8.88 -2.22
C LYS A 169 15.48 7.75 -1.27
N ASP A 170 14.54 7.13 -0.55
CA ASP A 170 14.82 6.03 0.37
C ASP A 170 14.88 4.65 -0.31
N PHE A 171 14.76 4.58 -1.64
CA PHE A 171 14.69 3.33 -2.40
C PHE A 171 15.75 2.30 -1.99
N VAL A 172 17.03 2.68 -2.02
CA VAL A 172 18.13 1.77 -1.68
C VAL A 172 18.06 1.34 -0.21
N LYS A 173 17.69 2.27 0.68
CA LYS A 173 17.55 2.01 2.12
C LYS A 173 16.39 1.05 2.42
N ALA A 174 15.25 1.20 1.72
CA ALA A 174 14.10 0.31 1.82
C ALA A 174 14.46 -1.10 1.32
N ILE A 175 15.04 -1.23 0.13
CA ILE A 175 15.51 -2.50 -0.42
C ILE A 175 16.48 -3.20 0.54
N TRP A 176 17.45 -2.48 1.07
CA TRP A 176 18.43 -3.06 2.01
C TRP A 176 17.77 -3.53 3.30
N LYS A 177 16.76 -2.82 3.79
CA LYS A 177 15.97 -3.23 4.96
C LYS A 177 15.18 -4.51 4.64
N GLU A 178 14.50 -4.57 3.49
CA GLU A 178 13.73 -5.73 3.07
C GLU A 178 14.59 -6.98 2.84
N ILE A 179 15.80 -6.84 2.27
CA ILE A 179 16.74 -7.97 2.12
C ILE A 179 17.11 -8.56 3.48
N ARG A 180 17.39 -7.74 4.49
CA ARG A 180 17.69 -8.23 5.84
C ARG A 180 16.50 -8.93 6.49
N VAL A 181 15.29 -8.39 6.31
CA VAL A 181 14.06 -9.03 6.78
C VAL A 181 13.84 -10.35 6.03
N ALA A 182 14.07 -10.37 4.72
CA ALA A 182 13.93 -11.55 3.88
C ALA A 182 14.87 -12.68 4.31
N LEU A 183 16.13 -12.36 4.61
CA LEU A 183 17.10 -13.36 5.10
C LEU A 183 16.66 -13.95 6.44
N LEU A 184 16.24 -13.11 7.38
CA LEU A 184 15.75 -13.58 8.68
C LEU A 184 14.52 -14.49 8.54
N VAL A 185 13.51 -14.03 7.82
CA VAL A 185 12.27 -14.78 7.59
C VAL A 185 12.55 -16.05 6.78
N GLY A 186 13.37 -15.95 5.73
CA GLY A 186 13.74 -17.09 4.88
C GLY A 186 14.47 -18.19 5.65
N ILE A 187 15.40 -17.83 6.54
CA ILE A 187 16.12 -18.80 7.39
C ILE A 187 15.14 -19.49 8.34
N ILE A 188 14.26 -18.74 9.01
CA ILE A 188 13.26 -19.32 9.94
C ILE A 188 12.37 -20.32 9.20
N LEU A 189 11.84 -19.92 8.02
CA LEU A 189 10.99 -20.79 7.21
C LEU A 189 11.74 -22.02 6.68
N ALA A 190 13.01 -21.84 6.28
CA ALA A 190 13.86 -22.93 5.82
C ALA A 190 14.13 -23.96 6.93
N ILE A 191 14.40 -23.51 8.16
CA ILE A 191 14.60 -24.40 9.32
C ILE A 191 13.30 -25.15 9.62
N PHE A 192 12.17 -24.46 9.73
CA PHE A 192 10.87 -25.08 10.01
C PHE A 192 10.47 -26.10 8.95
N ASN A 193 10.56 -25.74 7.67
CA ASN A 193 10.27 -26.66 6.58
C ASN A 193 11.30 -27.80 6.50
N GLY A 194 12.58 -27.53 6.76
CA GLY A 194 13.64 -28.54 6.79
C GLY A 194 13.38 -29.61 7.82
N ILE A 195 13.01 -29.22 9.05
CA ILE A 195 12.63 -30.17 10.11
C ILE A 195 11.45 -31.03 9.65
N ARG A 196 10.41 -30.41 9.08
CA ARG A 196 9.25 -31.13 8.54
C ARG A 196 9.62 -32.15 7.47
N VAL A 197 10.48 -31.73 6.52
CA VAL A 197 10.92 -32.59 5.40
C VAL A 197 11.75 -33.77 5.90
N VAL A 198 12.67 -33.55 6.84
CA VAL A 198 13.48 -34.63 7.45
C VAL A 198 12.60 -35.62 8.20
N ILE A 199 11.61 -35.16 8.97
CA ILE A 199 10.69 -36.05 9.68
C ILE A 199 9.83 -36.86 8.71
N GLN A 200 9.31 -36.24 7.67
CA GLN A 200 8.35 -36.86 6.76
C GLN A 200 8.98 -37.76 5.70
N TYR A 201 10.15 -37.35 5.17
CA TYR A 201 10.78 -38.01 4.01
C TYR A 201 12.14 -38.61 4.33
N GLN A 202 12.70 -38.35 5.51
CA GLN A 202 14.03 -38.81 5.97
C GLN A 202 15.17 -38.49 4.99
N ASP A 203 15.02 -37.38 4.24
CA ASP A 203 15.99 -36.94 3.24
C ASP A 203 16.52 -35.53 3.59
N ILE A 204 17.75 -35.50 4.09
CA ILE A 204 18.45 -34.24 4.47
C ILE A 204 18.83 -33.44 3.22
N LYS A 205 19.17 -34.11 2.10
CA LYS A 205 19.53 -33.38 0.86
C LYS A 205 18.35 -32.62 0.31
N LEU A 206 17.16 -33.25 0.28
CA LEU A 206 15.92 -32.61 -0.09
C LEU A 206 15.60 -31.42 0.82
N ALA A 207 15.76 -31.56 2.14
CA ALA A 207 15.55 -30.49 3.11
C ALA A 207 16.47 -29.29 2.85
N ILE A 208 17.75 -29.50 2.56
CA ILE A 208 18.71 -28.42 2.24
C ILE A 208 18.33 -27.71 0.94
N VAL A 209 18.01 -28.46 -0.13
CA VAL A 209 17.62 -27.87 -1.41
C VAL A 209 16.38 -27.00 -1.25
N LEU A 210 15.34 -27.52 -0.61
CA LEU A 210 14.11 -26.77 -0.36
C LEU A 210 14.34 -25.56 0.55
N GLY A 211 15.20 -25.68 1.56
CA GLY A 211 15.57 -24.58 2.44
C GLY A 211 16.27 -23.44 1.71
N LEU A 212 17.27 -23.75 0.88
CA LEU A 212 17.96 -22.75 0.06
C LEU A 212 17.00 -22.09 -0.96
N THR A 213 16.13 -22.90 -1.59
CA THR A 213 15.12 -22.39 -2.52
C THR A 213 14.15 -21.42 -1.81
N LEU A 214 13.69 -21.77 -0.60
CA LEU A 214 12.82 -20.87 0.19
C LEU A 214 13.51 -19.56 0.52
N ILE A 215 14.76 -19.58 0.98
CA ILE A 215 15.51 -18.36 1.27
C ILE A 215 15.63 -17.48 0.03
N GLY A 216 16.01 -18.07 -1.10
CA GLY A 216 16.11 -17.36 -2.38
C GLY A 216 14.76 -16.77 -2.83
N THR A 217 13.70 -17.58 -2.76
CA THR A 217 12.34 -17.15 -3.13
C THR A 217 11.86 -15.99 -2.26
N VAL A 218 12.03 -16.08 -0.94
CA VAL A 218 11.63 -15.00 -0.01
C VAL A 218 12.44 -13.72 -0.27
N ALA A 219 13.75 -13.86 -0.53
CA ALA A 219 14.62 -12.72 -0.82
C ALA A 219 14.18 -12.00 -2.12
N LEU A 220 13.95 -12.76 -3.20
CA LEU A 220 13.48 -12.20 -4.46
C LEU A 220 12.09 -11.59 -4.34
N ALA A 221 11.15 -12.29 -3.72
CA ALA A 221 9.78 -11.85 -3.57
C ALA A 221 9.67 -10.54 -2.76
N LYS A 222 10.36 -10.44 -1.63
CA LYS A 222 10.36 -9.22 -0.81
C LYS A 222 11.06 -8.06 -1.50
N THR A 223 12.17 -8.33 -2.18
CA THR A 223 12.88 -7.30 -2.94
C THR A 223 12.01 -6.73 -4.07
N LEU A 224 11.35 -7.60 -4.85
CA LEU A 224 10.45 -7.17 -5.92
C LEU A 224 9.19 -6.50 -5.36
N GLY A 225 8.62 -7.02 -4.27
CA GLY A 225 7.47 -6.42 -3.58
C GLY A 225 7.77 -5.02 -3.04
N CYS A 226 9.01 -4.75 -2.63
CA CYS A 226 9.46 -3.42 -2.26
C CYS A 226 9.73 -2.52 -3.47
N ALA A 227 10.43 -3.03 -4.48
CA ALA A 227 10.91 -2.24 -5.61
C ALA A 227 9.79 -1.79 -6.55
N LEU A 228 8.84 -2.69 -6.88
CA LEU A 228 7.80 -2.41 -7.88
C LEU A 228 6.90 -1.23 -7.52
N PRO A 229 6.32 -1.14 -6.29
CA PRO A 229 5.50 0.01 -5.91
C PRO A 229 6.27 1.33 -5.95
N MET A 230 7.52 1.33 -5.48
CA MET A 230 8.37 2.53 -5.49
C MET A 230 8.70 3.01 -6.90
N LEU A 231 8.88 2.10 -7.85
CA LEU A 231 9.15 2.43 -9.26
C LEU A 231 7.87 2.85 -10.01
N ALA A 232 6.70 2.37 -9.57
CA ALA A 232 5.40 2.71 -10.16
C ALA A 232 4.90 4.10 -9.71
N LYS A 233 5.31 4.59 -8.54
CA LYS A 233 4.98 5.95 -8.08
C LYS A 233 5.76 6.96 -8.93
N LYS A 234 5.06 7.64 -9.83
CA LYS A 234 5.59 8.76 -10.62
C LYS A 234 5.32 10.08 -9.94
#